data_f8650b77084ecfab4cf5a7e3131bc97f
#
_entry.id   f8650b77084ecfab4cf5a7e3131bc97f
#
_cell.length_a   1.000
_cell.length_b   1.000
_cell.length_c   1.000
_cell.angle_alpha   90.00
_cell.angle_beta   90.00
_cell.angle_gamma   90.00
#
_symmetry.space_group_name_H-M   'P 1'
#
loop_
_entity.id
_entity.type
_entity.pdbx_description
1 polymer ?
#
loop_
_entity_poly.entity_id
_entity_poly.type
_entity_poly.pdbx_seq_one_letter_code
_entity_poly.pdbx_strand_id
1 'polypeptide(L)'
;MLRKVRKFLPKPLSRLYKDEDGVAAIEFAIIAPLMIVMYFGLAEMATAISVDRRISHGANVAADLLTQNATQTAGGIEEALAAAVRVMGVQNVDDISFEIQSYVLDDTGGMVSEGFVEFNAGQSVLPTLDLTTLDDRILSDSSGVVITRVAYTYTPFQLQFFDTDITLSETFFLKPRRSVSVVLAEAEGKVLNCTGTAFDNITCG
;
A
#
# COMPACT_ATOMS: atom_id res chain seq x y z
N MET A 1 57.82 -23.75 -30.59
CA MET A 1 58.07 -24.03 -29.15
C MET A 1 56.83 -24.56 -28.38
N LEU A 2 55.67 -24.68 -28.99
CA LEU A 2 54.39 -25.12 -28.39
C LEU A 2 54.16 -26.65 -28.36
N ARG A 3 55.04 -27.43 -28.99
CA ARG A 3 54.85 -28.89 -29.12
C ARG A 3 55.32 -29.70 -27.92
N LYS A 4 56.06 -29.10 -26.96
CA LYS A 4 56.61 -29.79 -25.79
C LYS A 4 55.75 -29.71 -24.50
N VAL A 5 54.79 -28.83 -24.44
CA VAL A 5 53.91 -28.68 -23.24
C VAL A 5 52.82 -29.77 -23.18
N ARG A 6 52.50 -30.39 -24.36
CA ARG A 6 51.43 -31.42 -24.46
C ARG A 6 51.76 -32.78 -23.81
N LYS A 7 53.01 -32.99 -23.39
CA LYS A 7 53.47 -34.30 -22.82
C LYS A 7 53.42 -34.34 -21.29
N PHE A 8 53.06 -33.23 -20.61
CA PHE A 8 53.09 -33.18 -19.15
C PHE A 8 51.69 -33.08 -18.48
N LEU A 9 50.63 -33.02 -19.28
CA LEU A 9 49.29 -33.08 -18.69
C LEU A 9 48.92 -34.54 -18.41
N PRO A 10 48.54 -34.88 -17.16
CA PRO A 10 48.05 -36.21 -16.84
C PRO A 10 46.82 -36.54 -17.71
N LYS A 11 46.76 -37.81 -18.16
CA LYS A 11 45.70 -38.29 -19.08
C LYS A 11 44.26 -37.87 -18.72
N PRO A 12 43.84 -37.67 -17.47
CA PRO A 12 42.52 -37.16 -17.15
C PRO A 12 42.30 -35.68 -17.55
N LEU A 13 43.33 -34.84 -17.46
CA LEU A 13 43.21 -33.42 -17.84
C LEU A 13 43.14 -33.20 -19.35
N SER A 14 43.76 -34.08 -20.17
CA SER A 14 43.69 -34.01 -21.61
C SER A 14 42.33 -34.46 -22.19
N ARG A 15 41.55 -35.25 -21.41
CA ARG A 15 40.15 -35.57 -21.75
C ARG A 15 39.24 -34.39 -21.41
N LEU A 16 39.40 -33.72 -20.27
CA LEU A 16 38.64 -32.52 -19.92
C LEU A 16 38.76 -31.37 -20.96
N TYR A 17 39.96 -31.27 -21.56
CA TYR A 17 40.19 -30.24 -22.60
C TYR A 17 39.55 -30.56 -23.97
N LYS A 18 39.17 -31.83 -24.20
CA LYS A 18 38.52 -32.29 -25.45
C LYS A 18 37.03 -32.59 -25.27
N ASP A 19 36.52 -32.48 -24.04
CA ASP A 19 35.15 -32.80 -23.72
C ASP A 19 34.29 -31.55 -23.98
N GLU A 20 33.53 -31.52 -25.07
CA GLU A 20 32.59 -30.46 -25.43
C GLU A 20 31.31 -30.54 -24.59
N ASP A 21 31.10 -31.66 -23.85
CA ASP A 21 29.90 -31.86 -22.98
C ASP A 21 29.82 -30.87 -21.81
N GLY A 22 30.93 -30.23 -21.44
CA GLY A 22 30.99 -29.20 -20.39
C GLY A 22 30.51 -27.81 -20.83
N VAL A 23 30.43 -27.54 -22.15
CA VAL A 23 30.06 -26.19 -22.68
C VAL A 23 28.62 -25.85 -22.29
N ALA A 24 27.69 -26.76 -22.47
CA ALA A 24 26.29 -26.57 -22.09
C ALA A 24 26.11 -26.32 -20.58
N ALA A 25 26.92 -26.97 -19.74
CA ALA A 25 26.88 -26.73 -18.29
C ALA A 25 27.39 -25.33 -17.92
N ILE A 26 28.39 -24.82 -18.62
CA ILE A 26 28.92 -23.47 -18.41
C ILE A 26 27.90 -22.42 -18.90
N GLU A 27 27.29 -22.62 -20.06
CA GLU A 27 26.23 -21.75 -20.58
C GLU A 27 25.06 -21.70 -19.61
N PHE A 28 24.60 -22.84 -19.13
CA PHE A 28 23.55 -22.92 -18.10
C PHE A 28 23.95 -22.20 -16.82
N ALA A 29 25.18 -22.41 -16.34
CA ALA A 29 25.66 -21.78 -15.10
C ALA A 29 25.73 -20.26 -15.17
N ILE A 30 25.88 -19.69 -16.36
CA ILE A 30 25.86 -18.23 -16.58
C ILE A 30 24.40 -17.72 -16.63
N ILE A 31 23.50 -18.46 -17.27
CA ILE A 31 22.11 -18.03 -17.48
C ILE A 31 21.26 -18.27 -16.23
N ALA A 32 21.51 -19.36 -15.51
CA ALA A 32 20.71 -19.76 -14.35
C ALA A 32 20.62 -18.69 -13.24
N PRO A 33 21.72 -18.04 -12.82
CA PRO A 33 21.62 -16.94 -11.84
C PRO A 33 20.74 -15.79 -12.29
N LEU A 34 20.85 -15.38 -13.58
CA LEU A 34 20.02 -14.34 -14.13
C LEU A 34 18.55 -14.73 -14.14
N MET A 35 18.22 -15.96 -14.53
CA MET A 35 16.83 -16.45 -14.52
C MET A 35 16.27 -16.53 -13.10
N ILE A 36 17.09 -16.94 -12.12
CA ILE A 36 16.68 -16.97 -10.70
C ILE A 36 16.35 -15.56 -10.21
N VAL A 37 17.22 -14.60 -10.48
CA VAL A 37 17.00 -13.19 -10.11
C VAL A 37 15.72 -12.66 -10.74
N MET A 38 15.51 -12.88 -12.03
CA MET A 38 14.29 -12.48 -12.72
C MET A 38 13.05 -13.15 -12.15
N TYR A 39 13.11 -14.44 -11.87
CA TYR A 39 11.98 -15.19 -11.30
C TYR A 39 11.55 -14.62 -9.94
N PHE A 40 12.50 -14.43 -9.04
CA PHE A 40 12.20 -13.86 -7.72
C PHE A 40 11.76 -12.40 -7.80
N GLY A 41 12.37 -11.60 -8.67
CA GLY A 41 11.94 -10.21 -8.88
C GLY A 41 10.51 -10.10 -9.40
N LEU A 42 10.10 -10.97 -10.32
CA LEU A 42 8.72 -11.04 -10.80
C LEU A 42 7.74 -11.51 -9.71
N ALA A 43 8.14 -12.49 -8.91
CA ALA A 43 7.34 -12.98 -7.79
C ALA A 43 7.11 -11.89 -6.74
N GLU A 44 8.16 -11.12 -6.41
CA GLU A 44 8.08 -9.98 -5.49
C GLU A 44 7.15 -8.89 -6.03
N MET A 45 7.30 -8.52 -7.29
CA MET A 45 6.43 -7.51 -7.94
C MET A 45 4.96 -7.96 -7.95
N ALA A 46 4.69 -9.23 -8.23
CA ALA A 46 3.33 -9.77 -8.19
C ALA A 46 2.73 -9.70 -6.77
N THR A 47 3.55 -9.92 -5.74
CA THR A 47 3.13 -9.81 -4.34
C THR A 47 2.84 -8.34 -3.99
N ALA A 48 3.71 -7.40 -4.36
CA ALA A 48 3.50 -5.98 -4.13
C ALA A 48 2.19 -5.47 -4.78
N ILE A 49 1.92 -5.82 -6.04
CA ILE A 49 0.66 -5.49 -6.74
C ILE A 49 -0.55 -6.12 -6.04
N SER A 50 -0.40 -7.34 -5.52
CA SER A 50 -1.49 -7.98 -4.76
C SER A 50 -1.78 -7.27 -3.44
N VAL A 51 -0.74 -6.78 -2.74
CA VAL A 51 -0.89 -5.98 -1.53
C VAL A 51 -1.54 -4.64 -1.85
N ASP A 52 -1.09 -3.94 -2.90
CA ASP A 52 -1.64 -2.68 -3.36
C ASP A 52 -3.15 -2.76 -3.60
N ARG A 53 -3.61 -3.78 -4.33
CA ARG A 53 -5.05 -4.03 -4.54
C ARG A 53 -5.83 -4.26 -3.24
N ARG A 54 -5.23 -4.94 -2.26
CA ARG A 54 -5.87 -5.16 -0.96
C ARG A 54 -5.94 -3.88 -0.14
N ILE A 55 -4.91 -3.03 -0.21
CA ILE A 55 -4.92 -1.70 0.42
C ILE A 55 -6.04 -0.85 -0.18
N SER A 56 -6.10 -0.74 -1.50
CA SER A 56 -7.17 -0.02 -2.21
C SER A 56 -8.56 -0.53 -1.83
N HIS A 57 -8.74 -1.86 -1.77
CA HIS A 57 -10.03 -2.46 -1.39
C HIS A 57 -10.41 -2.14 0.06
N GLY A 58 -9.47 -2.27 1.00
CA GLY A 58 -9.72 -1.96 2.41
C GLY A 58 -10.03 -0.47 2.63
N ALA A 59 -9.33 0.44 1.96
CA ALA A 59 -9.61 1.86 2.02
C ALA A 59 -11.03 2.20 1.51
N ASN A 60 -11.45 1.56 0.40
CA ASN A 60 -12.82 1.67 -0.08
C ASN A 60 -13.86 1.18 0.93
N VAL A 61 -13.58 0.07 1.62
CA VAL A 61 -14.46 -0.47 2.67
C VAL A 61 -14.59 0.51 3.82
N ALA A 62 -13.49 1.09 4.30
CA ALA A 62 -13.54 2.13 5.35
C ALA A 62 -14.41 3.31 4.91
N ALA A 63 -14.13 3.86 3.74
CA ALA A 63 -14.85 4.99 3.19
C ALA A 63 -16.35 4.70 3.01
N ASP A 64 -16.69 3.49 2.52
CA ASP A 64 -18.09 3.08 2.32
C ASP A 64 -18.84 2.94 3.64
N LEU A 65 -18.24 2.31 4.65
CA LEU A 65 -18.86 2.16 5.97
C LEU A 65 -19.09 3.51 6.65
N LEU A 66 -18.14 4.43 6.54
CA LEU A 66 -18.27 5.76 7.13
C LEU A 66 -19.33 6.60 6.43
N THR A 67 -19.53 6.44 5.12
CA THR A 67 -20.54 7.19 4.36
C THR A 67 -21.97 6.65 4.50
N GLN A 68 -22.18 5.54 5.19
CA GLN A 68 -23.51 4.94 5.39
C GLN A 68 -24.39 5.70 6.39
N ASN A 69 -23.81 6.42 7.32
CA ASN A 69 -24.52 7.17 8.36
C ASN A 69 -24.19 8.67 8.26
N ALA A 70 -25.15 9.50 8.66
CA ALA A 70 -24.96 10.95 8.71
C ALA A 70 -24.02 11.39 9.83
N THR A 71 -23.92 10.62 10.91
CA THR A 71 -23.03 10.86 12.04
C THR A 71 -22.33 9.56 12.39
N GLN A 72 -21.03 9.64 12.54
CA GLN A 72 -20.20 8.53 12.99
C GLN A 72 -19.68 8.80 14.40
N THR A 73 -19.86 7.83 15.28
CA THR A 73 -19.28 7.85 16.63
C THR A 73 -17.85 7.31 16.60
N ALA A 74 -17.05 7.58 17.64
CA ALA A 74 -15.71 7.00 17.77
C ALA A 74 -15.73 5.48 17.61
N GLY A 75 -16.66 4.78 18.30
CA GLY A 75 -16.81 3.31 18.16
C GLY A 75 -17.18 2.87 16.73
N GLY A 76 -18.03 3.63 16.01
CA GLY A 76 -18.35 3.33 14.61
C GLY A 76 -17.15 3.51 13.68
N ILE A 77 -16.28 4.48 13.98
CA ILE A 77 -15.03 4.71 13.26
C ILE A 77 -14.05 3.57 13.55
N GLU A 78 -13.91 3.15 14.81
CA GLU A 78 -13.08 1.99 15.21
C GLU A 78 -13.51 0.71 14.45
N GLU A 79 -14.81 0.43 14.40
CA GLU A 79 -15.34 -0.72 13.67
C GLU A 79 -15.07 -0.64 12.16
N ALA A 80 -15.21 0.55 11.56
CA ALA A 80 -14.93 0.76 10.14
C ALA A 80 -13.45 0.57 9.80
N LEU A 81 -12.55 1.11 10.63
CA LEU A 81 -11.11 0.92 10.50
C LEU A 81 -10.71 -0.54 10.73
N ALA A 82 -11.29 -1.21 11.74
CA ALA A 82 -11.05 -2.63 12.01
C ALA A 82 -11.46 -3.51 10.81
N ALA A 83 -12.62 -3.23 10.21
CA ALA A 83 -13.08 -3.93 9.01
C ALA A 83 -12.14 -3.70 7.83
N ALA A 84 -11.70 -2.45 7.61
CA ALA A 84 -10.77 -2.10 6.54
C ALA A 84 -9.43 -2.83 6.70
N VAL A 85 -8.80 -2.75 7.87
CA VAL A 85 -7.53 -3.42 8.18
C VAL A 85 -7.65 -4.93 8.01
N ARG A 86 -8.77 -5.53 8.42
CA ARG A 86 -9.03 -6.96 8.22
C ARG A 86 -9.11 -7.34 6.75
N VAL A 87 -9.76 -6.53 5.92
CA VAL A 87 -9.86 -6.74 4.46
C VAL A 87 -8.50 -6.60 3.78
N MET A 88 -7.68 -5.65 4.22
CA MET A 88 -6.32 -5.48 3.71
C MET A 88 -5.45 -6.72 3.96
N GLY A 89 -5.63 -7.39 5.10
CA GLY A 89 -4.90 -8.61 5.43
C GLY A 89 -3.38 -8.43 5.34
N VAL A 90 -2.89 -7.25 5.74
CA VAL A 90 -1.46 -6.94 5.82
C VAL A 90 -0.82 -7.58 7.04
N GLN A 91 0.48 -7.80 7.00
CA GLN A 91 1.20 -8.44 8.09
C GLN A 91 1.40 -7.50 9.29
N ASN A 92 1.74 -6.25 9.01
CA ASN A 92 1.99 -5.23 10.03
C ASN A 92 0.97 -4.11 9.90
N VAL A 93 0.10 -4.00 10.87
CA VAL A 93 -0.91 -2.92 10.95
C VAL A 93 -0.24 -1.59 11.32
N ASP A 94 0.87 -1.65 12.06
CA ASP A 94 1.66 -0.46 12.42
C ASP A 94 2.21 0.30 11.20
N ASP A 95 2.40 -0.40 10.07
CA ASP A 95 2.90 0.22 8.83
C ASP A 95 1.78 0.85 7.98
N ILE A 96 0.52 0.87 8.49
CA ILE A 96 -0.63 1.51 7.84
C ILE A 96 -0.88 2.87 8.48
N SER A 97 -1.08 3.89 7.65
CA SER A 97 -1.66 5.17 8.07
C SER A 97 -2.95 5.43 7.29
N PHE A 98 -4.00 5.84 8.01
CA PHE A 98 -5.21 6.38 7.39
C PHE A 98 -5.40 7.83 7.80
N GLU A 99 -6.00 8.58 6.88
CA GLU A 99 -6.55 9.89 7.15
C GLU A 99 -7.91 10.00 6.46
N ILE A 100 -8.91 10.36 7.23
CA ILE A 100 -10.28 10.47 6.76
C ILE A 100 -10.79 11.86 7.09
N GLN A 101 -11.19 12.60 6.08
CA GLN A 101 -11.68 13.95 6.18
C GLN A 101 -13.07 14.04 5.57
N SER A 102 -13.98 14.67 6.29
CA SER A 102 -15.32 14.99 5.77
C SER A 102 -15.45 16.48 5.56
N TYR A 103 -15.90 16.87 4.38
CA TYR A 103 -16.13 18.26 4.01
C TYR A 103 -17.53 18.46 3.44
N VAL A 104 -18.08 19.64 3.67
CA VAL A 104 -19.32 20.13 3.06
C VAL A 104 -19.09 21.52 2.47
N LEU A 105 -19.79 21.85 1.39
CA LEU A 105 -19.81 23.22 0.90
C LEU A 105 -20.83 24.03 1.72
N ASP A 106 -20.42 25.19 2.20
CA ASP A 106 -21.33 26.18 2.78
C ASP A 106 -22.11 26.95 1.70
N ASP A 107 -23.06 27.76 2.12
CA ASP A 107 -23.90 28.59 1.20
C ASP A 107 -23.07 29.61 0.41
N THR A 108 -21.82 29.84 0.76
CA THR A 108 -20.89 30.77 0.09
C THR A 108 -19.94 30.07 -0.87
N GLY A 109 -19.99 28.71 -0.95
CA GLY A 109 -19.09 27.89 -1.74
C GLY A 109 -17.75 27.60 -1.04
N GLY A 110 -17.64 27.90 0.26
CA GLY A 110 -16.48 27.57 1.08
C GLY A 110 -16.53 26.11 1.56
N MET A 111 -15.38 25.45 1.66
CA MET A 111 -15.29 24.10 2.22
C MET A 111 -15.22 24.16 3.74
N VAL A 112 -16.19 23.55 4.41
CA VAL A 112 -16.24 23.42 5.87
C VAL A 112 -15.93 21.97 6.24
N SER A 113 -15.03 21.75 7.20
CA SER A 113 -14.71 20.43 7.72
C SER A 113 -15.77 19.97 8.70
N GLU A 114 -16.34 18.80 8.46
CA GLU A 114 -17.31 18.10 9.32
C GLU A 114 -16.64 17.00 10.17
N GLY A 115 -15.31 16.94 10.17
CA GLY A 115 -14.51 16.07 11.01
C GLY A 115 -13.27 15.51 10.32
N PHE A 116 -12.33 15.13 11.16
CA PHE A 116 -11.01 14.64 10.77
C PHE A 116 -10.59 13.47 11.65
N VAL A 117 -10.21 12.38 11.02
CA VAL A 117 -9.76 11.15 11.70
C VAL A 117 -8.38 10.79 11.21
N GLU A 118 -7.46 10.54 12.12
CA GLU A 118 -6.14 9.98 11.82
C GLU A 118 -6.01 8.60 12.47
N PHE A 119 -5.47 7.64 11.74
CA PHE A 119 -5.13 6.33 12.26
C PHE A 119 -3.65 6.05 12.02
N ASN A 120 -2.93 5.70 13.10
CA ASN A 120 -1.48 5.47 13.09
C ASN A 120 -0.73 6.61 12.36
N ALA A 121 -1.01 7.85 12.75
CA ALA A 121 -0.46 9.04 12.11
C ALA A 121 1.08 9.01 12.07
N GLY A 122 1.65 9.24 10.89
CA GLY A 122 3.11 9.34 10.71
C GLY A 122 3.84 8.01 10.53
N GLN A 123 3.17 6.86 10.53
CA GLN A 123 3.82 5.56 10.29
C GLN A 123 4.14 5.37 8.79
N SER A 124 3.25 5.83 7.93
CA SER A 124 3.47 5.84 6.48
C SER A 124 3.20 7.23 5.90
N VAL A 125 3.87 7.55 4.81
CA VAL A 125 3.72 8.86 4.14
C VAL A 125 2.44 8.86 3.32
N LEU A 126 1.44 9.63 3.78
CA LEU A 126 0.20 9.83 3.06
C LEU A 126 0.40 10.68 1.80
N PRO A 127 -0.37 10.44 0.72
CA PRO A 127 -0.34 11.27 -0.47
C PRO A 127 -0.76 12.70 -0.14
N THR A 128 -0.15 13.68 -0.79
CA THR A 128 -0.52 15.09 -0.60
C THR A 128 -1.95 15.31 -1.08
N LEU A 129 -2.79 15.92 -0.24
CA LEU A 129 -4.13 16.33 -0.61
C LEU A 129 -4.14 17.79 -1.08
N ASP A 130 -4.48 17.98 -2.33
CA ASP A 130 -4.73 19.32 -2.88
C ASP A 130 -6.23 19.48 -3.13
N LEU A 131 -6.89 20.17 -2.21
CA LEU A 131 -8.33 20.44 -2.27
C LEU A 131 -8.70 21.35 -3.45
N THR A 132 -7.75 22.12 -3.98
CA THR A 132 -8.00 23.03 -5.11
C THR A 132 -8.17 22.30 -6.44
N THR A 133 -7.73 21.04 -6.51
CA THR A 133 -7.85 20.18 -7.69
C THR A 133 -9.16 19.38 -7.73
N LEU A 134 -10.00 19.49 -6.69
CA LEU A 134 -11.30 18.83 -6.69
C LEU A 134 -12.19 19.39 -7.79
N ASP A 135 -12.65 18.48 -8.68
CA ASP A 135 -13.59 18.85 -9.75
C ASP A 135 -14.90 19.38 -9.12
N ASP A 136 -15.37 20.53 -9.58
CA ASP A 136 -16.65 21.14 -9.16
C ASP A 136 -17.84 20.17 -9.27
N ARG A 137 -17.70 19.09 -10.06
CA ARG A 137 -18.71 18.03 -10.16
C ARG A 137 -18.76 17.12 -8.93
N ILE A 138 -17.67 17.03 -8.17
CA ILE A 138 -17.61 16.26 -6.91
C ILE A 138 -18.29 17.09 -5.83
N LEU A 139 -18.06 18.39 -5.83
CA LEU A 139 -18.62 19.38 -4.93
C LEU A 139 -19.73 20.15 -5.65
N SER A 140 -20.85 19.52 -5.94
CA SER A 140 -22.04 20.22 -6.44
C SER A 140 -22.87 20.72 -5.26
N ASP A 141 -23.60 21.83 -5.48
CA ASP A 141 -24.43 22.55 -4.51
C ASP A 141 -24.94 21.72 -3.33
N SER A 142 -24.50 22.07 -2.13
CA SER A 142 -24.92 21.48 -0.86
C SER A 142 -24.59 19.97 -0.70
N SER A 143 -23.59 19.44 -1.39
CA SER A 143 -23.16 18.05 -1.20
C SER A 143 -21.80 17.97 -0.51
N GLY A 144 -21.69 17.11 0.50
CA GLY A 144 -20.43 16.81 1.16
C GLY A 144 -19.62 15.76 0.40
N VAL A 145 -18.35 15.66 0.77
CA VAL A 145 -17.42 14.65 0.31
C VAL A 145 -16.65 14.09 1.50
N VAL A 146 -16.49 12.78 1.52
CA VAL A 146 -15.59 12.09 2.44
C VAL A 146 -14.35 11.69 1.66
N ILE A 147 -13.21 12.19 2.09
CA ILE A 147 -11.90 11.92 1.50
C ILE A 147 -11.18 10.95 2.41
N THR A 148 -10.84 9.79 1.88
CA THR A 148 -10.09 8.77 2.60
C THR A 148 -8.74 8.58 1.92
N ARG A 149 -7.67 8.84 2.67
CA ARG A 149 -6.29 8.60 2.25
C ARG A 149 -5.72 7.44 3.06
N VAL A 150 -5.03 6.56 2.40
CA VAL A 150 -4.33 5.44 3.03
C VAL A 150 -2.91 5.36 2.50
N ALA A 151 -1.99 5.01 3.35
CA ALA A 151 -0.64 4.64 2.98
C ALA A 151 -0.21 3.40 3.75
N TYR A 152 0.56 2.55 3.11
CA TYR A 152 1.15 1.35 3.68
C TYR A 152 2.60 1.22 3.24
N THR A 153 3.50 1.03 4.19
CA THR A 153 4.91 0.78 3.92
C THR A 153 5.12 -0.72 3.74
N TYR A 154 5.28 -1.12 2.48
CA TYR A 154 5.55 -2.52 2.11
C TYR A 154 7.05 -2.78 2.11
N THR A 155 7.49 -3.73 2.95
CA THR A 155 8.87 -4.22 2.99
C THR A 155 8.95 -5.54 2.21
N PRO A 156 9.73 -5.61 1.11
CA PRO A 156 9.91 -6.82 0.32
C PRO A 156 10.52 -7.96 1.13
N PHE A 157 9.94 -9.18 1.02
CA PHE A 157 10.31 -10.31 1.88
C PHE A 157 11.45 -11.17 1.31
N GLN A 158 11.54 -11.32 -0.02
CA GLN A 158 12.29 -12.45 -0.58
C GLN A 158 13.71 -12.15 -1.01
N LEU A 159 14.01 -10.95 -1.39
CA LEU A 159 15.35 -10.60 -1.83
C LEU A 159 15.58 -9.12 -1.54
N GLN A 160 16.63 -8.83 -0.80
CA GLN A 160 17.17 -7.48 -0.66
C GLN A 160 17.63 -6.88 -2.02
N PHE A 161 16.87 -7.16 -3.11
CA PHE A 161 17.09 -6.51 -4.41
C PHE A 161 16.55 -5.09 -4.44
N PHE A 162 15.50 -4.83 -3.65
CA PHE A 162 15.03 -3.49 -3.39
C PHE A 162 15.43 -3.16 -1.96
N ASP A 163 16.52 -2.44 -1.82
CA ASP A 163 17.05 -1.98 -0.54
C ASP A 163 16.23 -0.82 0.03
N THR A 164 14.99 -0.66 -0.44
CA THR A 164 14.09 0.43 -0.07
C THR A 164 12.67 -0.09 0.11
N ASP A 165 12.05 0.32 1.21
CA ASP A 165 10.63 0.14 1.43
C ASP A 165 9.82 0.83 0.33
N ILE A 166 8.71 0.21 -0.07
CA ILE A 166 7.80 0.74 -1.08
C ILE A 166 6.56 1.26 -0.39
N THR A 167 6.30 2.56 -0.48
CA THR A 167 5.05 3.13 0.04
C THR A 167 3.95 2.99 -1.00
N LEU A 168 2.94 2.19 -0.67
CA LEU A 168 1.71 2.02 -1.44
C LEU A 168 0.70 3.01 -0.86
N SER A 169 0.13 3.88 -1.67
CA SER A 169 -0.78 4.91 -1.19
C SER A 169 -1.92 5.19 -2.15
N GLU A 170 -3.12 5.40 -1.60
CA GLU A 170 -4.34 5.64 -2.36
C GLU A 170 -5.18 6.74 -1.74
N THR A 171 -5.96 7.43 -2.57
CA THR A 171 -6.91 8.45 -2.15
C THR A 171 -8.26 8.18 -2.79
N PHE A 172 -9.31 8.15 -1.97
CA PHE A 172 -10.68 7.92 -2.40
C PHE A 172 -11.56 9.10 -2.02
N PHE A 173 -12.47 9.45 -2.94
CA PHE A 173 -13.47 10.50 -2.77
C PHE A 173 -14.85 9.85 -2.84
N LEU A 174 -15.59 9.84 -1.75
CA LEU A 174 -16.94 9.31 -1.71
C LEU A 174 -17.95 10.36 -1.28
N LYS A 175 -19.11 10.31 -1.94
CA LYS A 175 -20.26 11.12 -1.51
C LYS A 175 -21.02 10.39 -0.40
N PRO A 176 -21.51 11.11 0.62
CA PRO A 176 -22.43 10.55 1.60
C PRO A 176 -23.65 9.93 0.91
N ARG A 177 -24.12 8.78 1.41
CA ARG A 177 -25.22 8.06 0.77
C ARG A 177 -26.60 8.45 1.29
N ARG A 178 -26.69 8.91 2.54
CA ARG A 178 -27.93 9.15 3.26
C ARG A 178 -28.11 10.57 3.76
N SER A 179 -27.08 11.39 3.65
CA SER A 179 -27.04 12.76 4.17
C SER A 179 -26.31 13.67 3.21
N VAL A 180 -26.36 14.95 3.46
CA VAL A 180 -25.58 15.94 2.71
C VAL A 180 -24.11 15.86 3.09
N SER A 181 -23.80 15.65 4.36
CA SER A 181 -22.45 15.48 4.90
C SER A 181 -22.39 14.32 5.88
N VAL A 182 -21.19 13.92 6.25
CA VAL A 182 -20.93 12.97 7.34
C VAL A 182 -20.18 13.67 8.44
N VAL A 183 -20.76 13.73 9.62
CA VAL A 183 -20.10 14.24 10.82
C VAL A 183 -19.25 13.12 11.42
N LEU A 184 -17.93 13.29 11.45
CA LEU A 184 -16.99 12.34 12.01
C LEU A 184 -16.70 12.72 13.49
N ALA A 185 -17.23 11.95 14.42
CA ALA A 185 -16.98 11.99 15.86
C ALA A 185 -16.88 13.40 16.47
N GLU A 186 -17.99 13.93 16.96
CA GLU A 186 -18.07 15.20 17.73
C GLU A 186 -17.24 16.33 17.11
N ALA A 187 -17.54 16.65 15.87
CA ALA A 187 -16.82 17.61 15.06
C ALA A 187 -17.05 19.05 15.50
N GLU A 188 -16.20 19.56 16.32
CA GLU A 188 -15.92 20.99 16.43
C GLU A 188 -14.40 21.22 16.24
N GLY A 189 -13.90 20.92 15.05
CA GLY A 189 -12.50 21.17 14.68
C GLY A 189 -11.47 20.27 15.41
N LYS A 190 -11.91 19.18 16.03
CA LYS A 190 -11.05 18.22 16.70
C LYS A 190 -10.65 17.11 15.75
N VAL A 191 -9.39 16.71 15.83
CA VAL A 191 -8.85 15.53 15.16
C VAL A 191 -9.09 14.34 16.08
N LEU A 192 -9.82 13.33 15.61
CA LEU A 192 -9.95 12.06 16.31
C LEU A 192 -8.71 11.21 15.99
N ASN A 193 -7.90 10.93 16.99
CA ASN A 193 -6.71 10.11 16.83
C ASN A 193 -7.03 8.66 17.13
N CYS A 194 -6.79 7.79 16.17
CA CYS A 194 -6.94 6.36 16.32
C CYS A 194 -5.58 5.68 16.25
N THR A 195 -5.39 4.65 17.03
CA THR A 195 -4.19 3.81 17.02
C THR A 195 -4.55 2.33 17.11
N GLY A 196 -3.71 1.47 16.58
CA GLY A 196 -3.90 0.03 16.66
C GLY A 196 -2.78 -0.73 15.99
N THR A 197 -2.40 -1.86 16.58
CA THR A 197 -1.37 -2.77 16.05
C THR A 197 -1.99 -4.03 15.41
N ALA A 198 -3.30 -4.23 15.61
CA ALA A 198 -4.08 -5.30 15.02
C ALA A 198 -5.53 -4.82 14.80
N PHE A 199 -6.28 -5.54 13.97
CA PHE A 199 -7.68 -5.18 13.65
C PHE A 199 -8.64 -5.28 14.86
N ASP A 200 -8.25 -5.99 15.92
CA ASP A 200 -9.05 -6.23 17.13
C ASP A 200 -8.66 -5.32 18.32
N ASN A 201 -7.69 -4.43 18.12
CA ASN A 201 -7.21 -3.51 19.16
C ASN A 201 -7.15 -2.04 18.69
N ILE A 202 -8.00 -1.65 17.74
CA ILE A 202 -8.08 -0.25 17.30
C ILE A 202 -8.87 0.53 18.36
N THR A 203 -8.31 1.66 18.78
CA THR A 203 -8.93 2.58 19.76
C THR A 203 -8.81 4.01 19.27
N CYS A 204 -9.86 4.80 19.45
CA CYS A 204 -9.94 6.20 19.06
C CYS A 204 -10.22 7.09 20.28
N GLY A 205 -9.52 8.22 20.40
CA GLY A 205 -9.68 9.13 21.54
C GLY A 205 -9.12 10.54 21.30
#